data_7d2ff1231177046d3b2b10f9a242f2d6
#
_entry.id   7d2ff1231177046d3b2b10f9a242f2d6
#
_cell.length_a   1.000
_cell.length_b   1.000
_cell.length_c   1.000
_cell.angle_alpha   90.00
_cell.angle_beta   90.00
_cell.angle_gamma   90.00
#
_symmetry.space_group_name_H-M   'P 1'
#
loop_
_entity.id
_entity.type
_entity.pdbx_description
1 polymer ?
#
loop_
_entity_poly.entity_id
_entity_poly.type
_entity_poly.pdbx_seq_one_letter_code
_entity_poly.pdbx_strand_id
1 'polypeptide(L)'
;GRALVAALLAGSVSLLARNEGMSGAFTLTLRWRWTETAEAQMIARRLAEATPRASRPESTAVARALAAPEWPAFRGADRASRQQGAKFATDWTAQPPKQRWKIPVGPACSSFVVAGDLLFTHEQRGPKEVVVCLRADSGQEIWSQAIETRFYDPLGGPGPRATPTLAEGGLFVTGATGAVMRLDPATGAIAWKQELQTIAARESPMWGFSASPLVTRGLVIVYAGG
;
A
#
# COMPACT_ATOMS: atom_id res chain seq x y z
N GLY A 1 20.96 36.62 -26.20
CA GLY A 1 21.07 35.51 -27.11
C GLY A 1 21.27 34.17 -26.41
N ARG A 2 22.48 33.77 -26.05
CA ARG A 2 22.79 32.41 -25.57
C ARG A 2 22.08 32.02 -24.25
N ALA A 3 21.99 32.96 -23.30
CA ALA A 3 21.30 32.72 -22.03
C ALA A 3 19.78 32.48 -22.19
N LEU A 4 19.14 33.20 -23.11
CA LEU A 4 17.72 33.02 -23.42
C LEU A 4 17.46 31.66 -24.07
N VAL A 5 18.30 31.20 -24.97
CA VAL A 5 18.22 29.87 -25.59
C VAL A 5 18.42 28.78 -24.56
N ALA A 6 19.37 28.89 -23.64
CA ALA A 6 19.58 27.94 -22.57
C ALA A 6 18.38 27.89 -21.61
N ALA A 7 17.78 29.04 -21.26
CA ALA A 7 16.58 29.10 -20.44
C ALA A 7 15.36 28.47 -21.13
N LEU A 8 15.20 28.70 -22.44
CA LEU A 8 14.14 28.08 -23.22
C LEU A 8 14.31 26.57 -23.34
N LEU A 9 15.54 26.08 -23.54
CA LEU A 9 15.83 24.64 -23.56
C LEU A 9 15.60 23.99 -22.19
N ALA A 10 16.05 24.61 -21.10
CA ALA A 10 15.79 24.13 -19.76
C ALA A 10 14.28 24.11 -19.45
N GLY A 11 13.54 25.15 -19.84
CA GLY A 11 12.09 25.23 -19.71
C GLY A 11 11.38 24.16 -20.54
N SER A 12 11.83 23.90 -21.78
CA SER A 12 11.21 22.87 -22.63
C SER A 12 11.43 21.46 -22.06
N VAL A 13 12.59 21.16 -21.49
CA VAL A 13 12.82 19.87 -20.80
C VAL A 13 11.85 19.69 -19.62
N SER A 14 11.63 20.75 -18.84
CA SER A 14 10.65 20.72 -17.73
C SER A 14 9.21 20.51 -18.19
N LEU A 15 8.87 21.00 -19.39
CA LEU A 15 7.55 20.77 -19.99
C LEU A 15 7.38 19.34 -20.54
N LEU A 16 8.46 18.73 -21.01
CA LEU A 16 8.45 17.39 -21.63
C LEU A 16 8.66 16.26 -20.60
N ALA A 17 9.28 16.56 -19.46
CA ALA A 17 9.49 15.61 -18.38
C ALA A 17 8.36 15.69 -17.33
N ARG A 18 8.12 14.59 -16.66
CA ARG A 18 7.32 14.52 -15.44
C ARG A 18 8.19 14.02 -14.29
N ASN A 19 7.91 14.49 -13.09
CA ASN A 19 8.48 13.93 -11.87
C ASN A 19 7.62 12.75 -11.40
N GLU A 20 8.24 11.58 -11.20
CA GLU A 20 7.59 10.37 -10.66
C GLU A 20 7.86 10.17 -9.16
N GLY A 21 8.52 11.11 -8.51
CA GLY A 21 8.82 11.10 -7.09
C GLY A 21 10.27 11.45 -6.81
N MET A 22 10.58 11.55 -5.54
CA MET A 22 11.93 11.85 -5.04
C MET A 22 12.33 10.77 -4.02
N SER A 23 13.56 10.28 -4.15
CA SER A 23 14.11 9.33 -3.18
C SER A 23 14.46 10.02 -1.85
N GLY A 24 14.62 9.23 -0.78
CA GLY A 24 15.13 9.74 0.50
C GLY A 24 16.53 10.39 0.42
N ALA A 25 17.27 10.16 -0.67
CA ALA A 25 18.54 10.83 -0.98
C ALA A 25 18.37 12.09 -1.84
N PHE A 26 17.16 12.63 -1.92
CA PHE A 26 16.79 13.81 -2.72
C PHE A 26 17.06 13.67 -4.24
N THR A 27 17.07 12.44 -4.74
CA THR A 27 17.21 12.18 -6.18
C THR A 27 15.85 12.17 -6.84
N LEU A 28 15.61 13.06 -7.80
CA LEU A 28 14.38 13.11 -8.59
C LEU A 28 14.36 11.99 -9.63
N THR A 29 13.23 11.33 -9.76
CA THR A 29 12.97 10.37 -10.84
C THR A 29 12.21 11.09 -11.95
N LEU A 30 12.95 11.50 -13.01
CA LEU A 30 12.35 12.14 -14.17
C LEU A 30 12.11 11.14 -15.28
N ARG A 31 10.93 11.22 -15.90
CA ARG A 31 10.53 10.46 -17.09
C ARG A 31 9.90 11.38 -18.12
N TRP A 32 9.98 11.01 -19.37
CA TRP A 32 9.26 11.72 -20.43
C TRP A 32 7.75 11.59 -20.24
N ARG A 33 7.00 12.66 -20.53
CA ARG A 33 5.52 12.66 -20.32
C ARG A 33 4.79 11.62 -21.14
N TRP A 34 5.33 11.23 -22.30
CA TRP A 34 4.75 10.22 -23.18
C TRP A 34 5.16 8.77 -22.81
N THR A 35 6.11 8.59 -21.90
CA THR A 35 6.43 7.24 -21.41
C THR A 35 5.31 6.75 -20.50
N GLU A 36 4.85 5.54 -20.74
CA GLU A 36 3.85 4.92 -19.88
C GLU A 36 4.35 4.82 -18.43
N THR A 37 3.47 5.10 -17.45
CA THR A 37 3.84 5.03 -16.04
C THR A 37 3.96 3.58 -15.58
N ALA A 38 4.80 3.32 -14.58
CA ALA A 38 4.86 2.00 -13.95
C ALA A 38 3.50 1.55 -13.39
N GLU A 39 2.70 2.50 -12.90
CA GLU A 39 1.32 2.26 -12.46
C GLU A 39 0.42 1.81 -13.63
N ALA A 40 0.49 2.49 -14.77
CA ALA A 40 -0.30 2.12 -15.95
C ALA A 40 0.09 0.74 -16.49
N GLN A 41 1.40 0.45 -16.58
CA GLN A 41 1.91 -0.86 -16.96
C GLN A 41 1.44 -1.96 -16.00
N MET A 42 1.47 -1.70 -14.70
CA MET A 42 0.97 -2.63 -13.69
C MET A 42 -0.53 -2.91 -13.89
N ILE A 43 -1.35 -1.86 -14.09
CA ILE A 43 -2.80 -2.00 -14.31
C ILE A 43 -3.06 -2.80 -15.59
N ALA A 44 -2.38 -2.47 -16.69
CA ALA A 44 -2.53 -3.18 -17.96
C ALA A 44 -2.15 -4.67 -17.82
N ARG A 45 -1.06 -4.95 -17.12
CA ARG A 45 -0.63 -6.32 -16.85
C ARG A 45 -1.66 -7.09 -16.00
N ARG A 46 -2.18 -6.48 -14.92
CA ARG A 46 -3.21 -7.13 -14.09
C ARG A 46 -4.50 -7.39 -14.85
N LEU A 47 -4.90 -6.49 -15.74
CA LEU A 47 -6.05 -6.71 -16.62
C LEU A 47 -5.82 -7.86 -17.61
N ALA A 48 -4.60 -7.98 -18.15
CA ALA A 48 -4.23 -9.08 -19.06
C ALA A 48 -4.11 -10.42 -18.33
N GLU A 49 -3.64 -10.41 -17.08
CA GLU A 49 -3.48 -11.58 -16.21
C GLU A 49 -4.77 -11.89 -15.41
N ALA A 50 -5.90 -11.21 -15.70
CA ALA A 50 -7.18 -11.43 -15.00
C ALA A 50 -7.66 -12.87 -15.18
N THR A 51 -6.99 -13.76 -14.46
CA THR A 51 -7.40 -15.15 -14.27
C THR A 51 -8.63 -15.17 -13.38
N PRO A 52 -9.52 -16.16 -13.51
CA PRO A 52 -10.62 -16.32 -12.57
C PRO A 52 -10.11 -16.24 -11.16
N ARG A 53 -10.79 -15.41 -10.34
CA ARG A 53 -10.48 -15.14 -8.92
C ARG A 53 -9.94 -16.40 -8.26
N ALA A 54 -8.74 -16.33 -7.69
CA ALA A 54 -8.10 -17.50 -7.08
C ALA A 54 -9.07 -18.21 -6.15
N SER A 55 -9.08 -19.54 -6.18
CA SER A 55 -9.91 -20.33 -5.29
C SER A 55 -9.64 -19.90 -3.85
N ARG A 56 -10.71 -19.60 -3.13
CA ARG A 56 -10.64 -19.17 -1.72
C ARG A 56 -9.94 -20.31 -0.93
N PRO A 57 -8.88 -19.99 -0.16
CA PRO A 57 -8.25 -21.01 0.67
C PRO A 57 -9.26 -21.59 1.66
N GLU A 58 -9.06 -22.83 2.11
CA GLU A 58 -9.96 -23.52 3.01
C GLU A 58 -10.31 -22.69 4.24
N SER A 59 -11.59 -22.59 4.55
CA SER A 59 -12.13 -21.66 5.55
C SER A 59 -11.50 -21.81 6.95
N THR A 60 -11.15 -23.03 7.35
CA THR A 60 -10.57 -23.32 8.68
C THR A 60 -9.12 -22.85 8.80
N ALA A 61 -8.29 -23.04 7.77
CA ALA A 61 -6.90 -22.56 7.75
C ALA A 61 -6.84 -21.03 7.74
N VAL A 62 -7.70 -20.39 6.95
CA VAL A 62 -7.84 -18.93 6.91
C VAL A 62 -8.27 -18.39 8.27
N ALA A 63 -9.28 -18.96 8.90
CA ALA A 63 -9.74 -18.50 10.20
C ALA A 63 -8.66 -18.59 11.28
N ARG A 64 -7.85 -19.66 11.28
CA ARG A 64 -6.71 -19.81 12.19
C ARG A 64 -5.64 -18.76 11.94
N ALA A 65 -5.24 -18.54 10.69
CA ALA A 65 -4.24 -17.54 10.32
C ALA A 65 -4.68 -16.13 10.72
N LEU A 66 -5.94 -15.79 10.48
CA LEU A 66 -6.51 -14.49 10.85
C LEU A 66 -6.62 -14.28 12.37
N ALA A 67 -6.77 -15.37 13.14
CA ALA A 67 -6.81 -15.31 14.60
C ALA A 67 -5.43 -15.12 15.25
N ALA A 68 -4.34 -15.54 14.58
CA ALA A 68 -2.98 -15.47 15.09
C ALA A 68 -2.00 -15.03 13.96
N PRO A 69 -2.11 -13.79 13.49
CA PRO A 69 -1.27 -13.29 12.40
C PRO A 69 0.18 -13.13 12.83
N GLU A 70 1.13 -13.47 11.95
CA GLU A 70 2.56 -13.36 12.20
C GLU A 70 3.05 -11.90 12.19
N TRP A 71 2.41 -11.05 11.36
CA TRP A 71 2.75 -9.63 11.25
C TRP A 71 1.48 -8.79 11.08
N PRO A 72 0.76 -8.48 12.17
CA PRO A 72 -0.62 -7.95 12.11
C PRO A 72 -0.73 -6.47 11.75
N ALA A 73 0.34 -5.69 11.83
CA ALA A 73 0.29 -4.24 11.68
C ALA A 73 1.62 -3.65 11.22
N PHE A 74 1.64 -2.35 10.97
CA PHE A 74 2.88 -1.61 10.74
C PHE A 74 3.87 -1.84 11.89
N ARG A 75 5.07 -2.33 11.56
CA ARG A 75 6.15 -2.68 12.48
C ARG A 75 5.85 -3.88 13.40
N GLY A 76 4.88 -4.74 13.03
CA GLY A 76 4.58 -5.98 13.74
C GLY A 76 3.61 -5.83 14.93
N ALA A 77 3.45 -6.89 15.70
CA ALA A 77 2.46 -6.96 16.77
C ALA A 77 2.72 -5.96 17.90
N ASP A 78 3.99 -5.80 18.29
CA ASP A 78 4.45 -4.86 19.32
C ASP A 78 4.84 -3.48 18.76
N ARG A 79 4.70 -3.27 17.43
CA ARG A 79 5.13 -2.07 16.68
C ARG A 79 6.62 -1.73 16.86
N ALA A 80 7.44 -2.69 17.25
CA ALA A 80 8.88 -2.51 17.50
C ALA A 80 9.76 -2.97 16.33
N SER A 81 9.19 -3.41 15.21
CA SER A 81 9.90 -3.97 14.04
C SER A 81 10.74 -5.20 14.40
N ARG A 82 10.26 -6.01 15.34
CA ARG A 82 10.92 -7.24 15.77
C ARG A 82 10.03 -8.44 15.52
N GLN A 83 10.62 -9.49 14.92
CA GLN A 83 10.00 -10.80 14.78
C GLN A 83 10.70 -11.77 15.75
N GLN A 84 9.96 -12.26 16.73
CA GLN A 84 10.48 -13.22 17.68
C GLN A 84 10.43 -14.65 17.13
N GLY A 85 11.39 -15.47 17.51
CA GLY A 85 11.42 -16.89 17.16
C GLY A 85 11.80 -17.22 15.72
N ALA A 86 11.91 -16.26 14.83
CA ALA A 86 12.36 -16.49 13.47
C ALA A 86 13.86 -16.78 13.44
N LYS A 87 14.23 -17.89 12.79
CA LYS A 87 15.64 -18.25 12.54
C LYS A 87 15.95 -18.00 11.08
N PHE A 88 16.92 -17.13 10.83
CA PHE A 88 17.40 -16.80 9.48
C PHE A 88 18.83 -17.30 9.33
N ALA A 89 19.21 -17.69 8.12
CA ALA A 89 20.61 -17.82 7.76
C ALA A 89 21.26 -16.43 7.87
N THR A 90 22.35 -16.32 8.61
CA THR A 90 23.09 -15.05 8.78
C THR A 90 24.17 -14.88 7.71
N ASP A 91 24.67 -15.96 7.15
CA ASP A 91 25.58 -15.95 6.02
C ASP A 91 24.78 -16.08 4.72
N TRP A 92 24.40 -14.96 4.15
CA TRP A 92 23.69 -14.91 2.89
C TRP A 92 24.59 -15.09 1.66
N THR A 93 25.91 -15.11 1.85
CA THR A 93 26.86 -15.50 0.79
C THR A 93 26.81 -16.99 0.59
N ALA A 94 26.81 -17.76 1.66
CA ALA A 94 26.72 -19.23 1.63
C ALA A 94 25.28 -19.72 1.39
N GLN A 95 24.28 -19.01 1.94
CA GLN A 95 22.86 -19.37 1.84
C GLN A 95 22.02 -18.17 1.40
N PRO A 96 22.09 -17.74 0.13
CA PRO A 96 21.35 -16.59 -0.35
C PRO A 96 19.82 -16.84 -0.30
N PRO A 97 19.02 -15.82 0.04
CA PRO A 97 17.58 -15.94 0.02
C PRO A 97 17.11 -16.23 -1.41
N LYS A 98 16.16 -17.16 -1.55
CA LYS A 98 15.57 -17.51 -2.84
C LYS A 98 14.34 -16.65 -3.12
N GLN A 99 14.34 -15.94 -4.25
CA GLN A 99 13.14 -15.22 -4.70
C GLN A 99 12.05 -16.25 -5.07
N ARG A 100 10.91 -16.16 -4.38
CA ARG A 100 9.74 -17.02 -4.66
C ARG A 100 8.95 -16.46 -5.85
N TRP A 101 8.64 -15.18 -5.82
CA TRP A 101 7.93 -14.46 -6.88
C TRP A 101 8.27 -12.96 -6.84
N LYS A 102 7.86 -12.24 -7.86
CA LYS A 102 7.95 -10.79 -7.96
C LYS A 102 6.80 -10.29 -8.82
N ILE A 103 5.98 -9.42 -8.27
CA ILE A 103 4.85 -8.79 -8.97
C ILE A 103 4.96 -7.28 -8.90
N PRO A 104 4.47 -6.54 -9.90
CA PRO A 104 4.32 -5.10 -9.80
C PRO A 104 3.20 -4.76 -8.83
N VAL A 105 3.38 -3.68 -8.07
CA VAL A 105 2.39 -3.10 -7.17
C VAL A 105 2.14 -1.65 -7.54
N GLY A 106 0.99 -1.12 -7.18
CA GLY A 106 0.67 0.30 -7.33
C GLY A 106 1.49 1.18 -6.38
N PRO A 107 1.62 2.48 -6.68
CA PRO A 107 2.33 3.41 -5.79
C PRO A 107 1.67 3.45 -4.41
N ALA A 108 2.50 3.39 -3.37
CA ALA A 108 2.08 3.44 -1.97
C ALA A 108 3.29 3.56 -1.03
N CYS A 109 3.05 3.98 0.20
CA CYS A 109 3.95 3.84 1.34
C CYS A 109 3.51 2.74 2.31
N SER A 110 2.49 1.97 1.96
CA SER A 110 1.98 0.85 2.76
C SER A 110 3.00 -0.29 2.82
N SER A 111 3.14 -0.89 3.98
CA SER A 111 3.80 -2.18 4.16
C SER A 111 2.79 -3.33 4.05
N PHE A 112 3.22 -4.54 4.36
CA PHE A 112 2.36 -5.72 4.36
C PHE A 112 1.94 -6.10 5.78
N VAL A 113 0.73 -6.65 5.89
CA VAL A 113 0.25 -7.47 7.00
C VAL A 113 0.34 -8.92 6.57
N VAL A 114 0.78 -9.81 7.46
CA VAL A 114 0.98 -11.23 7.17
C VAL A 114 0.15 -12.08 8.12
N ALA A 115 -0.67 -12.96 7.57
CA ALA A 115 -1.48 -13.93 8.31
C ALA A 115 -1.50 -15.26 7.56
N GLY A 116 -0.60 -16.18 7.93
CA GLY A 116 -0.41 -17.45 7.23
C GLY A 116 -0.08 -17.24 5.76
N ASP A 117 -0.93 -17.80 4.90
CA ASP A 117 -0.80 -17.66 3.44
C ASP A 117 -1.41 -16.37 2.87
N LEU A 118 -1.80 -15.42 3.73
CA LEU A 118 -2.43 -14.17 3.32
C LEU A 118 -1.49 -12.98 3.54
N LEU A 119 -1.40 -12.12 2.53
CA LEU A 119 -0.73 -10.82 2.60
C LEU A 119 -1.74 -9.72 2.32
N PHE A 120 -1.81 -8.72 3.19
CA PHE A 120 -2.65 -7.55 2.97
C PHE A 120 -1.81 -6.31 2.79
N THR A 121 -2.16 -5.50 1.81
CA THR A 121 -1.51 -4.20 1.58
C THR A 121 -2.51 -3.21 0.98
N HIS A 122 -2.08 -1.98 0.80
CA HIS A 122 -2.90 -0.89 0.27
C HIS A 122 -2.09 -0.15 -0.79
N GLU A 123 -2.65 0.02 -1.99
CA GLU A 123 -1.96 0.61 -3.14
C GLU A 123 -2.87 1.51 -3.96
N GLN A 124 -2.30 2.38 -4.80
CA GLN A 124 -3.03 3.17 -5.78
C GLN A 124 -3.16 2.41 -7.10
N ARG A 125 -4.35 2.42 -7.70
CA ARG A 125 -4.62 1.90 -9.04
C ARG A 125 -5.44 2.92 -9.84
N GLY A 126 -4.77 3.76 -10.63
CA GLY A 126 -5.43 4.84 -11.34
C GLY A 126 -6.18 5.77 -10.38
N PRO A 127 -7.48 6.03 -10.58
CA PRO A 127 -8.25 6.93 -9.73
C PRO A 127 -8.61 6.35 -8.36
N LYS A 128 -8.22 5.11 -8.04
CA LYS A 128 -8.68 4.39 -6.85
C LYS A 128 -7.54 4.02 -5.93
N GLU A 129 -7.69 4.21 -4.63
CA GLU A 129 -6.94 3.47 -3.62
C GLU A 129 -7.55 2.07 -3.50
N VAL A 130 -6.71 1.04 -3.40
CA VAL A 130 -7.17 -0.35 -3.41
C VAL A 130 -6.50 -1.14 -2.29
N VAL A 131 -7.30 -1.68 -1.39
CA VAL A 131 -6.85 -2.67 -0.41
C VAL A 131 -6.82 -4.03 -1.08
N VAL A 132 -5.71 -4.75 -0.93
CA VAL A 132 -5.46 -5.99 -1.67
C VAL A 132 -5.14 -7.11 -0.70
N CYS A 133 -5.71 -8.28 -0.93
CA CYS A 133 -5.30 -9.53 -0.33
C CYS A 133 -4.62 -10.40 -1.38
N LEU A 134 -3.40 -10.83 -1.11
CA LEU A 134 -2.59 -11.68 -1.98
C LEU A 134 -2.28 -13.01 -1.29
N ARG A 135 -2.01 -14.04 -2.09
CA ARG A 135 -1.41 -15.28 -1.60
C ARG A 135 0.08 -15.06 -1.32
N ALA A 136 0.54 -15.50 -0.17
CA ALA A 136 1.95 -15.36 0.23
C ALA A 136 2.90 -16.24 -0.59
N ASP A 137 2.44 -17.37 -1.12
CA ASP A 137 3.23 -18.32 -1.90
C ASP A 137 3.48 -17.90 -3.35
N SER A 138 2.56 -17.12 -3.94
CA SER A 138 2.53 -16.81 -5.38
C SER A 138 2.38 -15.33 -5.73
N GLY A 139 1.92 -14.50 -4.77
CA GLY A 139 1.55 -13.11 -5.03
C GLY A 139 0.23 -12.96 -5.80
N GLN A 140 -0.51 -14.05 -6.04
CA GLN A 140 -1.80 -14.01 -6.72
C GLN A 140 -2.83 -13.25 -5.88
N GLU A 141 -3.62 -12.38 -6.53
CA GLU A 141 -4.70 -11.64 -5.87
C GLU A 141 -5.87 -12.56 -5.55
N ILE A 142 -6.29 -12.55 -4.28
CA ILE A 142 -7.45 -13.28 -3.77
C ILE A 142 -8.68 -12.39 -3.85
N TRP A 143 -8.57 -11.17 -3.34
CA TRP A 143 -9.59 -10.14 -3.43
C TRP A 143 -8.95 -8.74 -3.39
N SER A 144 -9.71 -7.78 -3.88
CA SER A 144 -9.39 -6.36 -3.74
C SER A 144 -10.65 -5.54 -3.43
N GLN A 145 -10.49 -4.50 -2.61
CA GLN A 145 -11.54 -3.54 -2.25
C GLN A 145 -11.08 -2.14 -2.63
N ALA A 146 -11.82 -1.51 -3.53
CA ALA A 146 -11.51 -0.18 -4.03
C ALA A 146 -12.18 0.93 -3.19
N ILE A 147 -11.48 2.06 -3.09
CA ILE A 147 -11.95 3.34 -2.60
C ILE A 147 -11.82 4.34 -3.74
N GLU A 148 -12.89 5.02 -4.11
CA GLU A 148 -12.92 5.99 -5.21
C GLU A 148 -12.22 7.29 -4.80
N THR A 149 -10.89 7.22 -4.67
CA THR A 149 -10.06 8.36 -4.33
C THR A 149 -8.63 8.20 -4.83
N ARG A 150 -7.98 9.32 -5.12
CA ARG A 150 -6.55 9.39 -5.43
C ARG A 150 -5.91 10.46 -4.59
N PHE A 151 -4.88 10.07 -3.88
CA PHE A 151 -4.00 11.00 -3.20
C PHE A 151 -2.71 11.18 -3.98
N TYR A 152 -2.19 12.39 -3.98
CA TYR A 152 -0.90 12.74 -4.56
C TYR A 152 -0.27 13.89 -3.81
N ASP A 153 1.00 13.79 -3.47
CA ASP A 153 1.83 14.91 -3.08
C ASP A 153 3.11 14.97 -3.94
N PRO A 154 3.65 16.17 -4.20
CA PRO A 154 4.76 16.35 -5.12
C PRO A 154 6.08 15.67 -4.70
N LEU A 155 6.27 15.40 -3.42
CA LEU A 155 7.50 14.82 -2.87
C LEU A 155 7.37 13.31 -2.65
N GLY A 156 6.26 12.87 -2.04
CA GLY A 156 6.01 11.46 -1.73
C GLY A 156 5.32 10.68 -2.86
N GLY A 157 4.85 11.37 -3.90
CA GLY A 157 4.14 10.76 -5.02
C GLY A 157 2.71 10.32 -4.70
N PRO A 158 2.08 9.49 -5.54
CA PRO A 158 0.71 9.05 -5.36
C PRO A 158 0.56 7.91 -4.35
N GLY A 159 -0.66 7.72 -3.86
CA GLY A 159 -1.14 6.53 -3.18
C GLY A 159 -1.22 6.60 -1.66
N PRO A 160 -1.76 5.55 -1.03
CA PRO A 160 -1.97 5.47 0.40
C PRO A 160 -0.66 5.49 1.19
N ARG A 161 -0.74 6.02 2.41
CA ARG A 161 0.41 6.22 3.31
C ARG A 161 0.44 5.23 4.46
N ALA A 162 -0.72 4.76 4.89
CA ALA A 162 -0.87 3.88 6.04
C ALA A 162 -0.81 2.40 5.65
N THR A 163 -0.29 1.59 6.55
CA THR A 163 -0.36 0.12 6.48
C THR A 163 -1.65 -0.35 7.14
N PRO A 164 -2.39 -1.31 6.59
CA PRO A 164 -3.52 -1.95 7.26
C PRO A 164 -3.16 -2.53 8.62
N THR A 165 -4.15 -2.71 9.47
CA THR A 165 -4.00 -3.42 10.76
C THR A 165 -5.03 -4.54 10.85
N LEU A 166 -4.56 -5.77 11.04
CA LEU A 166 -5.39 -6.94 11.28
C LEU A 166 -5.50 -7.16 12.80
N ALA A 167 -6.67 -6.95 13.34
CA ALA A 167 -6.93 -7.10 14.77
C ALA A 167 -8.42 -7.37 15.03
N GLU A 168 -8.72 -8.01 16.15
CA GLU A 168 -10.09 -8.22 16.64
C GLU A 168 -11.07 -8.71 15.54
N GLY A 169 -10.58 -9.62 14.67
CA GLY A 169 -11.35 -10.22 13.59
C GLY A 169 -11.69 -9.28 12.43
N GLY A 170 -11.04 -8.13 12.33
CA GLY A 170 -11.22 -7.15 11.24
C GLY A 170 -9.90 -6.71 10.61
N LEU A 171 -9.93 -6.29 9.35
CA LEU A 171 -8.85 -5.59 8.68
C LEU A 171 -9.20 -4.09 8.66
N PHE A 172 -8.43 -3.30 9.40
CA PHE A 172 -8.64 -1.86 9.53
C PHE A 172 -7.68 -1.10 8.63
N VAL A 173 -8.20 -0.14 7.89
CA VAL A 173 -7.47 0.59 6.85
C VAL A 173 -7.73 2.09 6.98
N THR A 174 -6.67 2.88 6.80
CA THR A 174 -6.77 4.34 6.65
C THR A 174 -6.30 4.71 5.24
N GLY A 175 -7.18 5.31 4.44
CA GLY A 175 -6.85 5.91 3.16
C GLY A 175 -6.14 7.26 3.32
N ALA A 176 -5.32 7.66 2.36
CA ALA A 176 -4.56 8.91 2.44
C ALA A 176 -5.45 10.16 2.46
N THR A 177 -6.66 10.08 1.91
CA THR A 177 -7.65 11.17 1.93
C THR A 177 -8.56 11.14 3.15
N GLY A 178 -8.42 10.15 4.05
CA GLY A 178 -9.14 10.11 5.33
C GLY A 178 -10.25 9.06 5.45
N ALA A 179 -10.43 8.20 4.45
CA ALA A 179 -11.35 7.07 4.58
C ALA A 179 -10.81 6.08 5.62
N VAL A 180 -11.56 5.81 6.69
CA VAL A 180 -11.26 4.75 7.66
C VAL A 180 -12.28 3.65 7.50
N MET A 181 -11.81 2.42 7.34
CA MET A 181 -12.69 1.28 7.08
C MET A 181 -12.32 0.09 7.95
N ARG A 182 -13.34 -0.70 8.28
CA ARG A 182 -13.20 -2.08 8.71
C ARG A 182 -13.67 -2.99 7.60
N LEU A 183 -12.80 -3.88 7.17
CA LEU A 183 -13.10 -4.91 6.17
C LEU A 183 -13.15 -6.28 6.84
N ASP A 184 -13.96 -7.17 6.28
CA ASP A 184 -13.83 -8.60 6.51
C ASP A 184 -12.53 -9.09 5.85
N PRO A 185 -11.55 -9.59 6.60
CA PRO A 185 -10.24 -9.94 6.04
C PRO A 185 -10.30 -11.15 5.10
N ALA A 186 -11.32 -12.00 5.20
CA ALA A 186 -11.46 -13.16 4.33
C ALA A 186 -12.08 -12.82 2.97
N THR A 187 -12.86 -11.75 2.89
CA THR A 187 -13.66 -11.42 1.69
C THR A 187 -13.37 -10.05 1.10
N GLY A 188 -12.80 -9.13 1.89
CA GLY A 188 -12.65 -7.73 1.54
C GLY A 188 -13.96 -6.92 1.66
N ALA A 189 -15.05 -7.51 2.14
CA ALA A 189 -16.32 -6.82 2.29
C ALA A 189 -16.22 -5.70 3.35
N ILE A 190 -16.76 -4.53 3.04
CA ILE A 190 -16.79 -3.39 3.96
C ILE A 190 -17.83 -3.65 5.04
N ALA A 191 -17.38 -3.74 6.30
CA ALA A 191 -18.27 -3.82 7.46
C ALA A 191 -18.77 -2.43 7.86
N TRP A 192 -17.88 -1.43 7.85
CA TRP A 192 -18.20 -0.02 8.01
C TRP A 192 -17.12 0.87 7.39
N LYS A 193 -17.49 2.10 7.08
CA LYS A 193 -16.61 3.15 6.56
C LYS A 193 -16.94 4.47 7.26
N GLN A 194 -15.92 5.25 7.55
CA GLN A 194 -15.99 6.60 8.11
C GLN A 194 -15.01 7.53 7.37
N GLU A 195 -15.27 8.83 7.41
CA GLU A 195 -14.41 9.84 6.79
C GLU A 195 -13.82 10.77 7.87
N LEU A 196 -12.50 10.72 8.05
CA LEU A 196 -11.79 11.50 9.08
C LEU A 196 -12.00 13.00 8.91
N GLN A 197 -12.02 13.48 7.67
CA GLN A 197 -12.25 14.90 7.39
C GLN A 197 -13.56 15.39 7.99
N THR A 198 -14.61 14.57 7.91
CA THR A 198 -15.93 14.89 8.49
C THR A 198 -15.93 14.74 10.00
N ILE A 199 -15.40 13.64 10.54
CA ILE A 199 -15.44 13.34 11.99
C ILE A 199 -14.56 14.31 12.77
N ALA A 200 -13.37 14.62 12.27
CA ALA A 200 -12.41 15.49 12.92
C ALA A 200 -12.60 16.96 12.56
N ALA A 201 -13.51 17.29 11.62
CA ALA A 201 -13.67 18.62 11.03
C ALA A 201 -12.32 19.21 10.56
N ARG A 202 -11.52 18.41 9.88
CA ARG A 202 -10.15 18.73 9.43
C ARG A 202 -9.99 18.42 7.95
N GLU A 203 -9.22 19.24 7.26
CA GLU A 203 -8.78 18.95 5.91
C GLU A 203 -7.72 17.83 5.89
N SER A 204 -7.53 17.22 4.73
CA SER A 204 -6.46 16.24 4.55
C SER A 204 -5.10 16.91 4.75
N PRO A 205 -4.23 16.37 5.60
CA PRO A 205 -2.87 16.89 5.74
C PRO A 205 -2.14 16.90 4.39
N MET A 206 -1.14 17.76 4.23
CA MET A 206 -0.33 17.86 3.00
C MET A 206 0.26 16.50 2.57
N TRP A 207 0.67 15.68 3.53
CA TRP A 207 1.22 14.34 3.32
C TRP A 207 0.17 13.22 3.33
N GLY A 208 -1.11 13.56 3.38
CA GLY A 208 -2.21 12.64 3.57
C GLY A 208 -2.29 12.10 5.01
N PHE A 209 -3.37 11.38 5.31
CA PHE A 209 -3.50 10.65 6.56
C PHE A 209 -2.58 9.44 6.52
N SER A 210 -1.49 9.48 7.28
CA SER A 210 -0.40 8.49 7.20
C SER A 210 -0.33 7.53 8.39
N ALA A 211 -1.14 7.77 9.44
CA ALA A 211 -1.16 6.91 10.61
C ALA A 211 -1.85 5.58 10.31
N SER A 212 -1.13 4.48 10.52
CA SER A 212 -1.72 3.15 10.53
C SER A 212 -2.65 3.00 11.73
N PRO A 213 -3.87 2.43 11.58
CA PRO A 213 -4.81 2.28 12.67
C PRO A 213 -4.21 1.52 13.86
N LEU A 214 -4.46 2.00 15.08
CA LEU A 214 -4.23 1.24 16.30
C LEU A 214 -5.57 0.70 16.78
N VAL A 215 -5.67 -0.61 16.90
CA VAL A 215 -6.88 -1.29 17.37
C VAL A 215 -6.60 -1.94 18.71
N THR A 216 -7.41 -1.61 19.70
CA THR A 216 -7.26 -2.16 21.05
C THR A 216 -8.57 -2.02 21.83
N ARG A 217 -8.98 -3.07 22.54
CA ARG A 217 -10.15 -3.08 23.42
C ARG A 217 -11.44 -2.56 22.75
N GLY A 218 -11.68 -3.01 21.51
CA GLY A 218 -12.85 -2.57 20.73
C GLY A 218 -12.78 -1.15 20.18
N LEU A 219 -11.68 -0.44 20.36
CA LEU A 219 -11.47 0.91 19.84
C LEU A 219 -10.55 0.91 18.63
N VAL A 220 -10.87 1.77 17.66
CA VAL A 220 -10.00 2.10 16.52
C VAL A 220 -9.48 3.50 16.71
N ILE A 221 -8.19 3.64 16.91
CA ILE A 221 -7.52 4.92 17.16
C ILE A 221 -6.74 5.28 15.91
N VAL A 222 -7.06 6.45 15.34
CA VAL A 222 -6.41 7.01 14.14
C VAL A 222 -6.01 8.45 14.43
N TYR A 223 -4.80 8.84 14.05
CA TYR A 223 -4.37 10.22 14.11
C TYR A 223 -4.98 11.02 12.95
N ALA A 224 -5.73 12.06 13.28
CA ALA A 224 -6.44 12.92 12.31
C ALA A 224 -5.83 14.32 12.14
N GLY A 225 -4.63 14.53 12.65
CA GLY A 225 -3.98 15.85 12.66
C GLY A 225 -4.24 16.63 13.95
N GLY A 226 -3.47 17.70 14.17
CA GLY A 226 -3.53 18.61 15.33
C GLY A 226 -3.18 20.04 14.91
#